data_fbcaa9c3330eb27a0cb9f127545038da
#
_entry.id   fbcaa9c3330eb27a0cb9f127545038da
#
_cell.length_a   1.000
_cell.length_b   1.000
_cell.length_c   1.000
_cell.angle_alpha   90.00
_cell.angle_beta   90.00
_cell.angle_gamma   90.00
#
_symmetry.space_group_name_H-M   'P 1'
#
loop_
_entity.id
_entity.type
_entity.pdbx_description
1 polymer ?
#
loop_
_entity_poly.entity_id
_entity_poly.type
_entity_poly.pdbx_seq_one_letter_code
_entity_poly.pdbx_strand_id
1 'polypeptide(L)'
;VTRRFPELNFAFLEGGVGWAVQLYNDLFEHWEKRNLDFMKDNLDPAKLDTDLIREMAEKYGDGILTGDALIGESKTNRMGGILREEIELDEFRRCEISKKEDIRDLFVQPFYFGCEADDAMNAVAFNTKINHYGAKLKAFFGSDIGHWDVEDIRDCVPDAYKNVEKELFTDQDFEAFMFTNPVD
;
A
#
# COMPACT_ATOMS: atom_id res chain seq x y z
N VAL A 1 -9.48 -6.54 8.94
CA VAL A 1 -9.15 -7.80 9.65
C VAL A 1 -8.42 -7.48 10.95
N THR A 2 -7.34 -6.73 10.91
CA THR A 2 -6.45 -6.44 12.05
C THR A 2 -7.15 -5.78 13.24
N ARG A 3 -8.08 -4.84 13.02
CA ARG A 3 -8.89 -4.27 14.11
C ARG A 3 -9.86 -5.28 14.74
N ARG A 4 -10.38 -6.21 13.93
CA ARG A 4 -11.33 -7.24 14.43
C ARG A 4 -10.61 -8.34 15.21
N PHE A 5 -9.34 -8.58 14.86
CA PHE A 5 -8.52 -9.64 15.44
C PHE A 5 -7.13 -9.08 15.76
N PRO A 6 -7.03 -8.22 16.80
CA PRO A 6 -5.78 -7.50 17.09
C PRO A 6 -4.64 -8.41 17.57
N GLU A 7 -4.99 -9.60 18.06
CA GLU A 7 -4.02 -10.59 18.57
C GLU A 7 -3.47 -11.52 17.47
N LEU A 8 -3.97 -11.39 16.22
CA LEU A 8 -3.52 -12.24 15.13
C LEU A 8 -2.42 -11.58 14.32
N ASN A 9 -1.36 -12.32 14.10
CA ASN A 9 -0.32 -12.01 13.15
C ASN A 9 -0.56 -12.78 11.84
N PHE A 10 -0.16 -12.17 10.72
CA PHE A 10 -0.35 -12.73 9.38
C PHE A 10 0.99 -12.77 8.68
N ALA A 11 1.41 -13.96 8.26
CA ALA A 11 2.62 -14.14 7.46
C ALA A 11 2.26 -14.40 5.99
N PHE A 12 2.82 -13.58 5.10
CA PHE A 12 2.77 -13.80 3.65
C PHE A 12 4.05 -14.50 3.25
N LEU A 13 3.95 -15.78 2.91
CA LEU A 13 5.09 -16.61 2.55
C LEU A 13 5.38 -16.55 1.06
N GLU A 14 6.65 -16.64 0.68
CA GLU A 14 7.13 -16.70 -0.72
C GLU A 14 6.74 -15.49 -1.61
N GLY A 15 6.22 -14.43 -1.02
CA GLY A 15 5.79 -13.25 -1.78
C GLY A 15 6.82 -12.12 -1.80
N GLY A 16 7.89 -12.24 -1.04
CA GLY A 16 8.82 -11.15 -0.80
C GLY A 16 8.16 -9.95 -0.12
N VAL A 17 8.88 -8.86 0.06
CA VAL A 17 8.40 -7.68 0.79
C VAL A 17 8.24 -6.43 -0.08
N GLY A 18 8.78 -6.42 -1.29
CA GLY A 18 8.80 -5.23 -2.15
C GLY A 18 7.40 -4.64 -2.41
N TRP A 19 6.43 -5.50 -2.74
CA TRP A 19 5.03 -5.10 -2.94
C TRP A 19 4.39 -4.51 -1.68
N ALA A 20 4.75 -5.05 -0.51
CA ALA A 20 4.20 -4.59 0.76
C ALA A 20 4.76 -3.22 1.15
N VAL A 21 6.04 -2.96 0.87
CA VAL A 21 6.66 -1.65 1.06
C VAL A 21 6.01 -0.63 0.15
N GLN A 22 5.77 -0.97 -1.12
CA GLN A 22 5.05 -0.08 -2.03
C GLN A 22 3.66 0.21 -1.51
N LEU A 23 2.87 -0.82 -1.19
CA LEU A 23 1.51 -0.65 -0.67
C LEU A 23 1.49 0.21 0.60
N TYR A 24 2.42 -0.04 1.53
CA TYR A 24 2.53 0.73 2.77
C TYR A 24 2.70 2.22 2.47
N ASN A 25 3.61 2.58 1.59
CA ASN A 25 3.88 3.98 1.25
C ASN A 25 2.73 4.60 0.45
N ASP A 26 2.15 3.88 -0.50
CA ASP A 26 1.01 4.34 -1.31
C ASP A 26 -0.23 4.65 -0.44
N LEU A 27 -0.45 3.91 0.66
CA LEU A 27 -1.55 4.17 1.59
C LEU A 27 -1.46 5.55 2.24
N PHE A 28 -0.26 6.06 2.53
CA PHE A 28 -0.08 7.41 3.08
C PHE A 28 -0.38 8.49 2.05
N GLU A 29 0.10 8.31 0.81
CA GLU A 29 -0.19 9.24 -0.28
C GLU A 29 -1.69 9.25 -0.62
N HIS A 30 -2.32 8.07 -0.57
CA HIS A 30 -3.75 7.96 -0.75
C HIS A 30 -4.52 8.69 0.36
N TRP A 31 -4.12 8.48 1.62
CA TRP A 31 -4.70 9.19 2.76
C TRP A 31 -4.62 10.72 2.60
N GLU A 32 -3.49 11.26 2.16
CA GLU A 32 -3.31 12.70 2.00
C GLU A 32 -4.32 13.33 1.05
N LYS A 33 -4.71 12.57 0.02
CA LYS A 33 -5.62 13.04 -1.04
C LYS A 33 -7.07 12.61 -0.86
N ARG A 34 -7.35 11.70 0.07
CA ARG A 34 -8.65 11.02 0.17
C ARG A 34 -9.18 10.91 1.60
N ASN A 35 -8.51 11.51 2.60
CA ASN A 35 -9.12 11.63 3.92
C ASN A 35 -10.36 12.53 3.87
N LEU A 36 -11.24 12.36 4.86
CA LEU A 36 -12.55 12.99 4.84
C LEU A 36 -12.49 14.53 4.70
N ASP A 37 -11.55 15.18 5.38
CA ASP A 37 -11.43 16.64 5.34
C ASP A 37 -10.98 17.10 3.95
N PHE A 38 -9.96 16.43 3.38
CA PHE A 38 -9.52 16.76 2.00
C PHE A 38 -10.64 16.54 0.98
N MET A 39 -11.39 15.44 1.12
CA MET A 39 -12.52 15.14 0.24
C MET A 39 -13.60 16.22 0.32
N LYS A 40 -13.99 16.63 1.53
CA LYS A 40 -14.99 17.69 1.73
C LYS A 40 -14.54 19.03 1.16
N ASP A 41 -13.26 19.34 1.28
CA ASP A 41 -12.74 20.64 0.89
C ASP A 41 -12.49 20.73 -0.62
N ASN A 42 -12.01 19.65 -1.24
CA ASN A 42 -11.48 19.70 -2.60
C ASN A 42 -12.21 18.81 -3.61
N LEU A 43 -12.83 17.71 -3.17
CA LEU A 43 -13.37 16.69 -4.08
C LEU A 43 -14.83 16.32 -3.78
N ASP A 44 -15.56 17.15 -3.04
CA ASP A 44 -16.97 16.92 -2.76
C ASP A 44 -17.80 17.12 -4.03
N PRO A 45 -18.44 16.07 -4.58
CA PRO A 45 -19.25 16.18 -5.80
C PRO A 45 -20.43 17.13 -5.64
N ALA A 46 -20.92 17.35 -4.43
CA ALA A 46 -22.00 18.30 -4.16
C ALA A 46 -21.61 19.76 -4.42
N LYS A 47 -20.30 20.04 -4.48
CA LYS A 47 -19.75 21.37 -4.79
C LYS A 47 -19.48 21.62 -6.26
N LEU A 48 -19.74 20.63 -7.14
CA LEU A 48 -19.52 20.79 -8.56
C LEU A 48 -20.55 21.73 -9.17
N ASP A 49 -20.05 22.72 -9.92
CA ASP A 49 -20.88 23.58 -10.76
C ASP A 49 -21.25 22.84 -12.05
N THR A 50 -22.37 22.13 -12.01
CA THR A 50 -22.82 21.31 -13.14
C THR A 50 -23.27 22.16 -14.35
N ASP A 51 -23.70 23.41 -14.13
CA ASP A 51 -24.11 24.30 -15.21
C ASP A 51 -22.87 24.82 -15.95
N LEU A 52 -21.81 25.16 -15.23
CA LEU A 52 -20.53 25.51 -15.83
C LEU A 52 -19.93 24.33 -16.62
N ILE A 53 -20.04 23.10 -16.11
CA ILE A 53 -19.56 21.89 -16.82
C ILE A 53 -20.33 21.77 -18.18
N ARG A 54 -21.65 21.95 -18.19
CA ARG A 54 -22.46 21.92 -19.44
C ARG A 54 -22.04 23.02 -20.40
N GLU A 55 -21.93 24.25 -19.93
CA GLU A 55 -21.48 25.38 -20.75
C GLU A 55 -20.13 25.13 -21.41
N MET A 56 -19.13 24.62 -20.60
CA MET A 56 -17.80 24.34 -21.12
C MET A 56 -17.81 23.17 -22.13
N ALA A 57 -18.59 22.12 -21.88
CA ALA A 57 -18.75 21.03 -22.82
C ALA A 57 -19.38 21.46 -24.16
N GLU A 58 -20.38 22.31 -24.13
CA GLU A 58 -20.99 22.88 -25.36
C GLU A 58 -20.00 23.75 -26.14
N LYS A 59 -19.22 24.55 -25.41
CA LYS A 59 -18.28 25.50 -26.02
C LYS A 59 -17.01 24.85 -26.60
N TYR A 60 -16.50 23.82 -25.96
CA TYR A 60 -15.19 23.25 -26.26
C TYR A 60 -15.21 21.76 -26.60
N GLY A 61 -16.34 21.10 -26.46
CA GLY A 61 -16.45 19.63 -26.59
C GLY A 61 -16.60 19.14 -28.04
N ASP A 62 -16.68 20.01 -29.03
CA ASP A 62 -16.82 19.69 -30.47
C ASP A 62 -17.91 18.63 -30.76
N GLY A 63 -18.97 18.55 -29.93
CA GLY A 63 -20.02 17.54 -30.03
C GLY A 63 -19.60 16.13 -29.58
N ILE A 64 -18.34 15.93 -29.20
CA ILE A 64 -17.82 14.66 -28.69
C ILE A 64 -18.03 14.56 -27.16
N LEU A 65 -17.73 15.65 -26.45
CA LEU A 65 -18.00 15.77 -25.03
C LEU A 65 -19.30 16.53 -24.82
N THR A 66 -20.27 15.91 -24.19
CA THR A 66 -21.52 16.57 -23.79
C THR A 66 -21.57 16.73 -22.27
N GLY A 67 -22.27 17.79 -21.83
CA GLY A 67 -22.45 18.01 -20.39
C GLY A 67 -23.08 16.81 -19.69
N ASP A 68 -24.09 16.20 -20.30
CA ASP A 68 -24.75 15.01 -19.73
C ASP A 68 -23.84 13.81 -19.64
N ALA A 69 -22.93 13.61 -20.59
CA ALA A 69 -21.94 12.55 -20.53
C ALA A 69 -20.92 12.78 -19.39
N LEU A 70 -20.51 14.03 -19.16
CA LEU A 70 -19.55 14.39 -18.11
C LEU A 70 -20.18 14.34 -16.71
N ILE A 71 -21.44 14.75 -16.56
CA ILE A 71 -22.14 14.77 -15.27
C ILE A 71 -22.66 13.38 -14.87
N GLY A 72 -22.68 12.42 -15.80
CA GLY A 72 -23.06 11.05 -15.49
C GLY A 72 -24.54 10.74 -15.53
N GLU A 73 -25.34 11.59 -16.17
CA GLU A 73 -26.77 11.32 -16.43
C GLU A 73 -26.94 10.17 -17.44
N SER A 74 -25.90 9.83 -18.18
CA SER A 74 -25.91 8.70 -19.12
C SER A 74 -25.70 7.37 -18.40
N LYS A 75 -26.62 6.43 -18.61
CA LYS A 75 -26.52 5.05 -18.08
C LYS A 75 -25.29 4.28 -18.57
N THR A 76 -24.60 4.79 -19.59
CA THR A 76 -23.40 4.18 -20.20
C THR A 76 -22.09 4.78 -19.71
N ASN A 77 -22.13 5.80 -18.87
CA ASN A 77 -20.93 6.48 -18.42
C ASN A 77 -20.19 5.65 -17.37
N ARG A 78 -19.03 5.11 -17.75
CA ARG A 78 -18.15 4.37 -16.84
C ARG A 78 -17.48 5.25 -15.77
N MET A 79 -17.43 6.55 -15.95
CA MET A 79 -17.01 7.50 -14.90
C MET A 79 -18.10 7.69 -13.83
N GLY A 80 -19.16 6.93 -14.00
CA GLY A 80 -20.17 6.51 -13.05
C GLY A 80 -20.51 7.49 -11.96
N GLY A 81 -21.37 8.42 -12.28
CA GLY A 81 -22.19 9.04 -11.26
C GLY A 81 -21.45 9.95 -10.31
N ILE A 82 -20.95 11.07 -10.83
CA ILE A 82 -20.63 12.27 -10.02
C ILE A 82 -21.83 12.64 -9.12
N LEU A 83 -23.05 12.30 -9.53
CA LEU A 83 -24.31 12.55 -8.82
C LEU A 83 -24.92 11.25 -8.27
N ARG A 84 -24.18 10.44 -7.55
CA ARG A 84 -24.80 9.40 -6.71
C ARG A 84 -25.44 10.09 -5.50
N GLU A 85 -26.68 9.76 -5.21
CA GLU A 85 -27.45 10.32 -4.09
C GLU A 85 -26.77 10.09 -2.74
N GLU A 86 -25.88 9.10 -2.63
CA GLU A 86 -25.09 8.78 -1.42
C GLU A 86 -23.66 8.43 -1.80
N ILE A 87 -22.79 9.42 -1.93
CA ILE A 87 -21.35 9.17 -2.03
C ILE A 87 -20.77 9.12 -0.62
N GLU A 88 -20.23 7.98 -0.24
CA GLU A 88 -19.40 7.87 0.95
C GLU A 88 -18.09 8.64 0.68
N LEU A 89 -17.93 9.82 1.27
CA LEU A 89 -16.73 10.63 1.12
C LEU A 89 -15.57 10.08 1.95
N ASP A 90 -15.86 9.38 3.04
CA ASP A 90 -14.86 8.80 3.92
C ASP A 90 -14.51 7.37 3.50
N GLU A 91 -13.52 7.23 2.62
CA GLU A 91 -13.05 5.92 2.14
C GLU A 91 -12.42 5.08 3.28
N PHE A 92 -11.96 5.72 4.33
CA PHE A 92 -11.26 5.07 5.45
C PHE A 92 -12.18 4.70 6.62
N ARG A 93 -13.43 5.16 6.60
CA ARG A 93 -14.40 4.94 7.67
C ARG A 93 -14.56 3.48 8.07
N ARG A 94 -14.67 2.58 7.08
CA ARG A 94 -14.87 1.14 7.34
C ARG A 94 -13.65 0.47 7.97
N CYS A 95 -12.48 1.05 7.79
CA CYS A 95 -11.22 0.61 8.40
C CYS A 95 -10.96 1.32 9.73
N GLU A 96 -11.83 2.27 10.11
CA GLU A 96 -11.68 3.09 11.31
C GLU A 96 -10.31 3.81 11.37
N ILE A 97 -9.82 4.25 10.21
CA ILE A 97 -8.59 5.02 10.09
C ILE A 97 -8.99 6.49 10.15
N SER A 98 -8.53 7.19 11.16
CA SER A 98 -8.83 8.60 11.41
C SER A 98 -7.61 9.51 11.32
N LYS A 99 -6.41 8.94 11.34
CA LYS A 99 -5.13 9.64 11.27
C LYS A 99 -4.07 8.75 10.61
N LYS A 100 -2.98 9.35 10.13
CA LYS A 100 -1.90 8.63 9.42
C LYS A 100 -1.25 7.54 10.28
N GLU A 101 -1.11 7.78 11.57
CA GLU A 101 -0.52 6.81 12.50
C GLU A 101 -1.31 5.50 12.55
N ASP A 102 -2.63 5.56 12.35
CA ASP A 102 -3.47 4.35 12.31
C ASP A 102 -3.05 3.42 11.16
N ILE A 103 -2.63 3.98 10.01
CA ILE A 103 -2.12 3.20 8.87
C ILE A 103 -0.86 2.45 9.29
N ARG A 104 0.11 3.15 9.88
CA ARG A 104 1.34 2.54 10.39
C ARG A 104 1.03 1.41 11.35
N ASP A 105 0.23 1.68 12.36
CA ASP A 105 -0.02 0.75 13.46
C ASP A 105 -0.78 -0.50 12.99
N LEU A 106 -1.72 -0.34 12.06
CA LEU A 106 -2.48 -1.44 11.48
C LEU A 106 -1.70 -2.26 10.44
N PHE A 107 -0.62 -1.69 9.86
CA PHE A 107 0.14 -2.36 8.81
C PHE A 107 1.43 -2.99 9.36
N VAL A 108 2.19 -2.26 10.14
CA VAL A 108 3.54 -2.70 10.55
C VAL A 108 3.49 -3.82 11.61
N GLN A 109 2.56 -3.72 12.55
CA GLN A 109 2.53 -4.65 13.69
C GLN A 109 2.11 -6.08 13.33
N PRO A 110 1.01 -6.31 12.58
CA PRO A 110 0.46 -7.66 12.44
C PRO A 110 0.98 -8.42 11.23
N PHE A 111 1.73 -7.79 10.31
CA PHE A 111 2.10 -8.42 9.04
C PHE A 111 3.59 -8.75 8.97
N TYR A 112 3.85 -9.99 8.54
CA TYR A 112 5.17 -10.57 8.35
C TYR A 112 5.32 -11.03 6.90
N PHE A 113 6.51 -10.90 6.35
CA PHE A 113 6.77 -11.14 4.92
C PHE A 113 7.93 -12.11 4.76
N GLY A 114 7.62 -13.34 4.35
CA GLY A 114 8.59 -14.38 4.02
C GLY A 114 9.25 -14.07 2.68
N CYS A 115 10.56 -14.01 2.69
CA CYS A 115 11.38 -13.55 1.58
C CYS A 115 12.46 -14.57 1.25
N GLU A 116 12.82 -14.67 -0.02
CA GLU A 116 13.99 -15.44 -0.44
C GLU A 116 15.28 -14.82 0.10
N ALA A 117 16.27 -15.68 0.32
CA ALA A 117 17.49 -15.35 1.03
C ALA A 117 18.27 -14.20 0.39
N ASP A 118 18.50 -14.28 -0.93
CA ASP A 118 19.40 -13.41 -1.68
C ASP A 118 18.72 -12.22 -2.37
N ASP A 119 17.40 -12.09 -2.23
CA ASP A 119 16.67 -11.00 -2.86
C ASP A 119 17.09 -9.64 -2.28
N ALA A 120 17.73 -8.82 -3.10
CA ALA A 120 18.15 -7.47 -2.72
C ALA A 120 16.97 -6.56 -2.36
N MET A 121 15.76 -6.86 -2.84
CA MET A 121 14.56 -6.09 -2.49
C MET A 121 14.16 -6.24 -1.03
N ASN A 122 14.68 -7.24 -0.32
CA ASN A 122 14.49 -7.36 1.12
C ASN A 122 14.96 -6.12 1.89
N ALA A 123 15.97 -5.42 1.36
CA ALA A 123 16.51 -4.21 1.97
C ALA A 123 15.51 -3.05 2.07
N VAL A 124 14.53 -2.98 1.17
CA VAL A 124 13.53 -1.88 1.21
C VAL A 124 12.64 -1.96 2.45
N ALA A 125 12.46 -3.16 3.03
CA ALA A 125 11.73 -3.33 4.28
C ALA A 125 12.37 -2.59 5.46
N PHE A 126 13.71 -2.51 5.47
CA PHE A 126 14.50 -1.92 6.54
C PHE A 126 14.89 -0.46 6.26
N ASN A 127 14.52 0.07 5.10
CA ASN A 127 14.91 1.43 4.70
C ASN A 127 14.02 2.50 5.35
N THR A 128 14.46 2.98 6.50
CA THR A 128 13.77 4.01 7.28
C THR A 128 13.68 5.38 6.59
N LYS A 129 14.40 5.59 5.49
CA LYS A 129 14.34 6.86 4.73
C LYS A 129 13.23 6.83 3.67
N ILE A 130 12.92 5.64 3.15
CA ILE A 130 11.85 5.45 2.16
C ILE A 130 10.52 5.26 2.87
N ASN A 131 10.48 4.44 3.92
CA ASN A 131 9.25 4.09 4.59
C ASN A 131 8.73 5.21 5.48
N HIS A 132 7.47 5.57 5.29
CA HIS A 132 6.80 6.58 6.12
C HIS A 132 6.98 6.26 7.61
N TYR A 133 7.12 7.29 8.44
CA TYR A 133 7.40 7.21 9.87
C TYR A 133 8.71 6.49 10.22
N GLY A 134 9.62 6.31 9.27
CA GLY A 134 10.85 5.54 9.49
C GLY A 134 10.57 4.08 9.86
N ALA A 135 9.46 3.53 9.37
CA ALA A 135 9.06 2.17 9.72
C ALA A 135 9.99 1.14 9.09
N LYS A 136 10.19 0.02 9.81
CA LYS A 136 10.75 -1.20 9.27
C LYS A 136 9.61 -2.22 9.18
N LEU A 137 9.44 -2.83 7.99
CA LEU A 137 8.49 -3.91 7.83
C LEU A 137 9.12 -5.23 8.29
N LYS A 138 8.32 -6.14 8.79
CA LYS A 138 8.80 -7.42 9.34
C LYS A 138 9.06 -8.43 8.21
N ALA A 139 10.07 -8.15 7.38
CA ALA A 139 10.62 -9.12 6.45
C ALA A 139 11.39 -10.19 7.22
N PHE A 140 11.25 -11.45 6.82
CA PHE A 140 11.97 -12.56 7.43
C PHE A 140 12.47 -13.57 6.41
N PHE A 141 13.54 -14.24 6.76
CA PHE A 141 14.24 -15.22 5.96
C PHE A 141 13.39 -16.45 5.64
N GLY A 142 13.34 -16.81 4.36
CA GLY A 142 12.90 -18.09 3.85
C GLY A 142 14.07 -18.81 3.19
N SER A 143 14.31 -20.06 3.53
CA SER A 143 15.43 -20.84 2.98
C SER A 143 15.07 -21.52 1.67
N ASP A 144 13.81 -21.71 1.43
CA ASP A 144 13.25 -22.49 0.31
C ASP A 144 13.83 -23.93 0.18
N ILE A 145 14.39 -24.46 1.28
CA ILE A 145 15.02 -25.79 1.31
C ILE A 145 14.01 -26.86 0.92
N GLY A 146 14.38 -27.66 -0.08
CA GLY A 146 13.56 -28.73 -0.63
C GLY A 146 12.99 -28.43 -1.99
N HIS A 147 13.09 -27.20 -2.46
CA HIS A 147 12.80 -26.85 -3.84
C HIS A 147 13.98 -27.19 -4.75
N TRP A 148 13.70 -27.43 -6.01
CA TRP A 148 14.65 -27.95 -7.01
C TRP A 148 15.77 -26.96 -7.35
N ASP A 149 15.56 -25.68 -7.12
CA ASP A 149 16.48 -24.57 -7.38
C ASP A 149 17.35 -24.20 -6.18
N VAL A 150 17.11 -24.81 -5.01
CA VAL A 150 18.02 -24.76 -3.86
C VAL A 150 19.00 -25.93 -3.97
N GLU A 151 20.09 -25.73 -4.70
CA GLU A 151 21.06 -26.78 -5.02
C GLU A 151 21.83 -27.28 -3.78
N ASP A 152 22.18 -26.37 -2.87
CA ASP A 152 22.90 -26.70 -1.64
C ASP A 152 22.34 -25.91 -0.44
N ILE A 153 21.82 -26.66 0.55
CA ILE A 153 21.25 -26.04 1.77
C ILE A 153 22.28 -25.23 2.57
N ARG A 154 23.58 -25.48 2.36
CA ARG A 154 24.65 -24.75 3.04
C ARG A 154 24.80 -23.32 2.54
N ASP A 155 24.29 -23.04 1.35
CA ASP A 155 24.41 -21.72 0.72
C ASP A 155 23.29 -20.75 1.16
N CYS A 156 22.16 -21.24 1.70
CA CYS A 156 21.01 -20.39 2.06
C CYS A 156 21.38 -19.23 3.02
N VAL A 157 22.17 -19.49 4.05
CA VAL A 157 22.60 -18.44 5.00
C VAL A 157 23.69 -17.55 4.42
N PRO A 158 24.75 -18.07 3.75
CA PRO A 158 25.67 -17.25 2.98
C PRO A 158 24.99 -16.35 1.95
N ASP A 159 23.96 -16.85 1.25
CA ASP A 159 23.21 -16.06 0.26
C ASP A 159 22.46 -14.89 0.91
N ALA A 160 21.81 -15.12 2.04
CA ALA A 160 21.21 -14.04 2.82
C ALA A 160 22.25 -13.00 3.28
N TYR A 161 23.46 -13.45 3.66
CA TYR A 161 24.52 -12.57 4.11
C TYR A 161 25.10 -11.67 3.00
N LYS A 162 24.93 -12.04 1.74
CA LYS A 162 25.32 -11.18 0.59
C LYS A 162 24.69 -9.79 0.66
N ASN A 163 23.51 -9.66 1.27
CA ASN A 163 22.88 -8.35 1.45
C ASN A 163 23.63 -7.46 2.45
N VAL A 164 24.31 -8.05 3.43
CA VAL A 164 25.23 -7.34 4.34
C VAL A 164 26.51 -6.95 3.59
N GLU A 165 27.11 -7.88 2.85
CA GLU A 165 28.33 -7.62 2.05
C GLU A 165 28.14 -6.52 1.00
N LYS A 166 26.92 -6.39 0.46
CA LYS A 166 26.51 -5.32 -0.47
C LYS A 166 26.12 -4.01 0.23
N GLU A 167 26.24 -3.93 1.55
CA GLU A 167 25.83 -2.77 2.36
C GLU A 167 24.34 -2.41 2.24
N LEU A 168 23.50 -3.37 1.85
CA LEU A 168 22.05 -3.21 1.77
C LEU A 168 21.38 -3.44 3.12
N PHE A 169 21.96 -4.33 3.95
CA PHE A 169 21.57 -4.57 5.34
C PHE A 169 22.68 -4.08 6.28
N THR A 170 22.29 -3.53 7.40
CA THR A 170 23.17 -3.47 8.57
C THR A 170 23.18 -4.82 9.28
N ASP A 171 24.15 -5.08 10.14
CA ASP A 171 24.17 -6.29 10.98
C ASP A 171 22.87 -6.44 11.79
N GLN A 172 22.31 -5.32 12.26
CA GLN A 172 21.06 -5.30 13.00
C GLN A 172 19.85 -5.64 12.12
N ASP A 173 19.83 -5.19 10.85
CA ASP A 173 18.77 -5.55 9.88
C ASP A 173 18.86 -7.04 9.54
N PHE A 174 20.08 -7.57 9.41
CA PHE A 174 20.31 -8.99 9.19
C PHE A 174 19.84 -9.84 10.38
N GLU A 175 20.16 -9.43 11.61
CA GLU A 175 19.64 -10.08 12.82
C GLU A 175 18.10 -10.06 12.85
N ALA A 176 17.50 -8.93 12.50
CA ALA A 176 16.05 -8.83 12.44
C ALA A 176 15.46 -9.78 11.39
N PHE A 177 16.05 -9.82 10.19
CA PHE A 177 15.63 -10.69 9.09
C PHE A 177 15.75 -12.17 9.40
N MET A 178 16.88 -12.58 10.00
CA MET A 178 17.18 -13.98 10.24
C MET A 178 16.56 -14.54 11.52
N PHE A 179 16.35 -13.71 12.54
CA PHE A 179 15.99 -14.18 13.87
C PHE A 179 14.87 -13.40 14.53
N THR A 180 14.99 -12.07 14.72
CA THR A 180 14.02 -11.33 15.55
C THR A 180 12.62 -11.38 14.96
N ASN A 181 12.46 -11.06 13.67
CA ASN A 181 11.13 -11.07 13.03
C ASN A 181 10.47 -12.46 12.98
N PRO A 182 11.21 -13.57 12.71
CA PRO A 182 10.61 -14.91 12.73
C PRO A 182 10.15 -15.40 14.11
N VAL A 183 10.68 -14.84 15.21
CA VAL A 183 10.37 -15.32 16.57
C VAL A 183 9.39 -14.44 17.35
N ASP A 184 9.13 -13.23 16.83
CA ASP A 184 8.11 -12.32 17.37
C ASP A 184 6.68 -12.86 17.14
#